data_1b3d447a67b81cebfa2d580a06518e56
#
_entry.id   1b3d447a67b81cebfa2d580a06518e56
#
_cell.length_a   1.000
_cell.length_b   1.000
_cell.length_c   1.000
_cell.angle_alpha   90.00
_cell.angle_beta   90.00
_cell.angle_gamma   90.00
#
_symmetry.space_group_name_H-M   'P 1'
#
loop_
_entity.id
_entity.type
_entity.pdbx_description
1 polymer ?
#
loop_
_entity_poly.entity_id
_entity_poly.type
_entity_poly.pdbx_seq_one_letter_code
_entity_poly.pdbx_strand_id
1 'polypeptide(L)'
;MAGALTSSKEASAVSASFEAALARLSDGYIHGNFGGRAWGVTVKRSEDGKRTWLYGEELGGTDIISFNFYRLAASGSLLKPCEMSSTKVIEFVLGFEPSTQKAVPSS
;
A
#
# COMPACT_ATOMS: atom_id res chain seq x y z
N MET A 1 12.48 24.90 12.87
CA MET A 1 13.34 24.63 12.16
C MET A 1 13.24 23.34 11.49
N ALA A 2 13.85 22.54 11.86
CA ALA A 2 13.86 21.34 11.20
C ALA A 2 12.56 20.66 11.17
N GLY A 3 11.77 20.89 12.15
CA GLY A 3 10.54 20.17 12.22
C GLY A 3 9.66 20.38 11.04
N ALA A 4 9.56 21.53 10.59
CA ALA A 4 8.70 21.80 9.51
C ALA A 4 9.17 21.12 8.27
N LEU A 5 10.43 21.09 8.06
CA LEU A 5 10.93 20.47 6.94
C LEU A 5 10.68 19.03 7.00
N THR A 6 10.77 18.48 8.13
CA THR A 6 10.59 17.08 8.31
C THR A 6 9.20 16.70 7.92
N SER A 7 8.24 17.46 8.33
CA SER A 7 6.92 17.11 8.03
C SER A 7 6.66 17.11 6.54
N SER A 8 7.20 18.03 5.84
CA SER A 8 7.03 18.10 4.47
C SER A 8 7.63 16.92 3.79
N LYS A 9 8.77 16.49 4.23
CA LYS A 9 9.38 15.40 3.65
C LYS A 9 8.62 14.18 3.91
N GLU A 10 8.09 14.01 5.05
CA GLU A 10 7.37 12.84 5.37
C GLU A 10 6.16 12.70 4.50
N ALA A 11 5.59 13.77 4.05
CA ALA A 11 4.43 13.70 3.23
C ALA A 11 4.74 13.03 1.91
N SER A 12 5.89 13.20 1.39
CA SER A 12 6.20 12.60 0.13
C SER A 12 7.15 11.45 0.21
N ALA A 13 7.96 11.37 1.24
CA ALA A 13 8.93 10.31 1.30
C ALA A 13 8.37 9.13 2.01
N VAL A 14 8.49 7.98 1.50
CA VAL A 14 8.05 6.79 2.16
C VAL A 14 9.22 5.93 2.48
N SER A 15 9.12 5.15 3.50
CA SER A 15 10.24 4.35 3.97
C SER A 15 10.50 3.16 3.05
N ALA A 16 11.68 2.63 3.15
CA ALA A 16 12.02 1.44 2.42
C ALA A 16 11.13 0.29 2.86
N SER A 17 10.68 0.29 4.11
CA SER A 17 9.80 -0.76 4.61
C SER A 17 8.46 -0.73 3.89
N PHE A 18 7.93 0.45 3.65
CA PHE A 18 6.66 0.58 2.95
C PHE A 18 6.83 0.09 1.51
N GLU A 19 7.89 0.48 0.86
CA GLU A 19 8.11 0.06 -0.52
C GLU A 19 8.29 -1.43 -0.61
N ALA A 20 9.02 -2.02 0.31
CA ALA A 20 9.22 -3.45 0.30
C ALA A 20 7.92 -4.19 0.56
N ALA A 21 7.11 -3.70 1.47
CA ALA A 21 5.84 -4.33 1.76
C ALA A 21 4.90 -4.24 0.56
N LEU A 22 4.88 -3.10 -0.12
CA LEU A 22 4.05 -2.93 -1.27
C LEU A 22 4.51 -3.84 -2.41
N ALA A 23 5.80 -3.97 -2.57
CA ALA A 23 6.37 -4.80 -3.63
C ALA A 23 6.03 -6.28 -3.46
N ARG A 24 5.74 -6.70 -2.24
CA ARG A 24 5.41 -8.11 -2.01
C ARG A 24 4.00 -8.43 -2.51
N LEU A 25 3.16 -7.45 -2.76
CA LEU A 25 1.79 -7.71 -3.17
C LEU A 25 1.74 -7.91 -4.68
N SER A 26 1.14 -9.00 -5.11
CA SER A 26 1.09 -9.29 -6.53
C SER A 26 0.02 -8.48 -7.21
N ASP A 27 0.14 -8.28 -8.49
CA ASP A 27 -0.87 -7.61 -9.27
C ASP A 27 -2.13 -8.44 -9.25
N GLY A 28 -3.26 -7.79 -9.31
CA GLY A 28 -4.55 -8.47 -9.35
C GLY A 28 -5.24 -8.40 -8.01
N TYR A 29 -6.16 -9.29 -7.81
CA TYR A 29 -6.98 -9.28 -6.61
C TYR A 29 -6.42 -10.23 -5.58
N ILE A 30 -6.24 -9.77 -4.35
CA ILE A 30 -5.65 -10.55 -3.29
C ILE A 30 -6.53 -10.48 -2.06
N HIS A 31 -6.69 -11.60 -1.38
CA HIS A 31 -7.37 -11.59 -0.09
C HIS A 31 -6.30 -11.60 0.98
N GLY A 32 -6.59 -11.09 2.13
CA GLY A 32 -5.67 -11.15 3.25
C GLY A 32 -6.30 -10.60 4.50
N ASN A 33 -5.48 -10.32 5.47
CA ASN A 33 -5.93 -9.81 6.76
C ASN A 33 -5.21 -8.57 7.17
N PHE A 34 -5.92 -7.68 7.80
CA PHE A 34 -5.33 -6.49 8.38
C PHE A 34 -6.09 -6.22 9.67
N GLY A 35 -5.38 -6.10 10.78
CA GLY A 35 -6.01 -5.79 12.06
C GLY A 35 -7.05 -6.80 12.49
N GLY A 36 -6.86 -8.06 12.13
CA GLY A 36 -7.78 -9.11 12.50
C GLY A 36 -9.02 -9.17 11.64
N ARG A 37 -9.08 -8.41 10.56
CA ARG A 37 -10.23 -8.42 9.69
C ARG A 37 -9.85 -8.83 8.30
N ALA A 38 -10.79 -9.40 7.58
CA ALA A 38 -10.53 -9.85 6.21
C ALA A 38 -10.65 -8.69 5.25
N TRP A 39 -9.77 -8.61 4.29
CA TRP A 39 -9.74 -7.54 3.30
C TRP A 39 -9.54 -8.11 1.90
N GLY A 40 -10.11 -7.44 0.93
CA GLY A 40 -9.87 -7.78 -0.47
C GLY A 40 -9.15 -6.60 -1.09
N VAL A 41 -8.03 -6.85 -1.72
CA VAL A 41 -7.16 -5.79 -2.23
C VAL A 41 -6.88 -6.00 -3.71
N THR A 42 -7.01 -4.95 -4.50
CA THR A 42 -6.66 -5.00 -5.91
C THR A 42 -5.43 -4.15 -6.14
N VAL A 43 -4.45 -4.70 -6.81
CA VAL A 43 -3.21 -3.99 -7.09
C VAL A 43 -2.99 -3.95 -8.59
N LYS A 44 -2.68 -2.77 -9.12
CA LYS A 44 -2.37 -2.62 -10.52
C LYS A 44 -1.11 -1.82 -10.67
N ARG A 45 -0.20 -2.28 -11.50
CA ARG A 45 1.04 -1.55 -11.74
C ARG A 45 1.15 -1.19 -13.21
N SER A 46 1.74 -0.03 -13.50
CA SER A 46 1.94 0.38 -14.88
C SER A 46 3.01 -0.50 -15.48
N GLU A 47 3.06 -0.56 -16.80
CA GLU A 47 4.03 -1.42 -17.48
C GLU A 47 5.44 -1.06 -17.15
N ASP A 48 5.73 0.19 -16.96
CA ASP A 48 7.08 0.61 -16.66
C ASP A 48 7.40 0.48 -15.17
N GLY A 49 6.44 0.03 -14.37
CA GLY A 49 6.68 -0.16 -12.94
C GLY A 49 6.76 1.11 -12.13
N LYS A 50 6.46 2.26 -12.74
CA LYS A 50 6.62 3.50 -12.02
C LYS A 50 5.39 3.93 -11.25
N ARG A 51 4.26 3.31 -11.50
CA ARG A 51 3.07 3.65 -10.76
C ARG A 51 2.38 2.40 -10.25
N THR A 52 1.95 2.43 -9.01
CA THR A 52 1.19 1.34 -8.42
C THR A 52 -0.09 1.93 -7.90
N TRP A 53 -1.20 1.33 -8.25
CA TRP A 53 -2.51 1.73 -7.74
C TRP A 53 -3.00 0.59 -6.87
N LEU A 54 -3.55 0.93 -5.71
CA LEU A 54 -4.09 -0.08 -4.82
C LEU A 54 -5.45 0.35 -4.32
N TYR A 55 -6.39 -0.58 -4.34
CA TYR A 55 -7.70 -0.34 -3.77
C TYR A 55 -8.04 -1.54 -2.90
N GLY A 56 -8.33 -1.31 -1.63
CA GLY A 56 -8.68 -2.37 -0.70
C GLY A 56 -9.97 -2.08 -0.03
N GLU A 57 -10.73 -3.14 0.27
CA GLU A 57 -11.97 -2.96 1.02
C GLU A 57 -12.07 -4.02 2.08
N GLU A 58 -12.56 -3.62 3.22
CA GLU A 58 -12.76 -4.51 4.34
C GLU A 58 -13.96 -5.39 4.02
N LEU A 59 -13.76 -6.69 3.99
CA LEU A 59 -14.85 -7.60 3.64
C LEU A 59 -15.73 -7.76 4.86
N GLY A 60 -16.99 -7.52 4.70
CA GLY A 60 -17.89 -7.57 5.83
C GLY A 60 -17.92 -6.28 6.63
N GLY A 61 -17.26 -5.25 6.19
CA GLY A 61 -17.26 -3.98 6.87
C GLY A 61 -17.36 -2.86 5.87
N THR A 62 -16.95 -1.65 6.26
CA THR A 62 -17.10 -0.51 5.40
C THR A 62 -15.82 0.25 5.15
N ASP A 63 -14.72 -0.20 5.73
CA ASP A 63 -13.48 0.57 5.59
C ASP A 63 -12.84 0.33 4.23
N ILE A 64 -12.15 1.32 3.71
CA ILE A 64 -11.46 1.19 2.46
C ILE A 64 -10.11 1.85 2.51
N ILE A 65 -9.20 1.40 1.65
CA ILE A 65 -7.89 1.98 1.47
C ILE A 65 -7.73 2.20 -0.03
N SER A 66 -7.28 3.36 -0.41
CA SER A 66 -7.06 3.60 -1.83
C SER A 66 -5.94 4.59 -2.00
N PHE A 67 -5.01 4.32 -2.89
CA PHE A 67 -3.92 5.25 -3.13
C PHE A 67 -3.21 4.96 -4.44
N ASN A 68 -2.42 5.95 -4.87
CA ASN A 68 -1.50 5.77 -5.97
C ASN A 68 -0.09 5.99 -5.41
N PHE A 69 0.85 5.20 -5.85
CA PHE A 69 2.22 5.33 -5.43
C PHE A 69 3.06 5.50 -6.69
N TYR A 70 3.90 6.51 -6.72
CA TYR A 70 4.70 6.82 -7.90
C TYR A 70 6.17 6.73 -7.59
N ARG A 71 6.93 6.08 -8.47
CA ARG A 71 8.36 6.02 -8.30
C ARG A 71 8.94 7.07 -9.24
N LEU A 72 9.52 8.10 -8.70
CA LEU A 72 10.03 9.21 -9.48
C LEU A 72 11.52 9.06 -9.71
N ALA A 73 11.94 9.32 -10.89
CA ALA A 73 13.33 9.07 -11.26
C ALA A 73 14.34 9.75 -10.36
N ALA A 74 14.23 10.96 -10.14
CA ALA A 74 15.22 11.67 -9.38
C ALA A 74 14.84 11.91 -7.96
N SER A 75 13.59 12.04 -7.67
CA SER A 75 13.17 12.39 -6.36
C SER A 75 12.75 11.26 -5.48
N GLY A 76 12.87 10.06 -5.94
CA GLY A 76 12.47 8.93 -5.11
C GLY A 76 11.04 8.54 -5.34
N SER A 77 10.20 8.54 -4.36
CA SER A 77 8.84 8.07 -4.50
C SER A 77 7.83 9.04 -3.93
N LEU A 78 6.61 8.92 -4.36
CA LEU A 78 5.55 9.79 -3.90
C LEU A 78 4.30 8.98 -3.65
N LEU A 79 3.73 9.11 -2.46
CA LEU A 79 2.50 8.44 -2.11
C LEU A 79 1.36 9.42 -2.16
N LYS A 80 0.31 9.09 -2.90
CA LYS A 80 -0.88 9.94 -2.97
C LYS A 80 -2.11 9.17 -2.53
N PRO A 81 -2.54 9.31 -1.29
CA PRO A 81 -3.74 8.64 -0.82
C PRO A 81 -4.98 9.31 -1.42
N CYS A 82 -6.05 8.58 -1.55
CA CYS A 82 -7.30 9.09 -2.06
C CYS A 82 -8.22 9.37 -0.90
N GLU A 83 -8.30 10.61 -0.50
CA GLU A 83 -9.21 11.03 0.57
C GLU A 83 -8.96 10.35 1.92
N MET A 84 -7.73 10.09 2.24
CA MET A 84 -7.39 9.55 3.54
C MET A 84 -5.95 9.94 3.86
N SER A 85 -5.51 9.73 5.06
CA SER A 85 -4.19 10.15 5.45
C SER A 85 -3.13 9.19 4.95
N SER A 86 -1.92 9.68 4.78
CA SER A 86 -0.81 8.85 4.42
C SER A 86 -0.54 7.83 5.51
N THR A 87 -0.72 8.22 6.76
CA THR A 87 -0.50 7.33 7.89
C THR A 87 -1.41 6.11 7.77
N LYS A 88 -2.67 6.32 7.41
CA LYS A 88 -3.58 5.22 7.31
C LYS A 88 -3.13 4.24 6.23
N VAL A 89 -2.69 4.76 5.09
CA VAL A 89 -2.24 3.94 3.99
C VAL A 89 -0.98 3.17 4.39
N ILE A 90 -0.03 3.84 5.02
CA ILE A 90 1.22 3.22 5.38
C ILE A 90 0.99 2.11 6.40
N GLU A 91 0.15 2.36 7.37
CA GLU A 91 -0.13 1.35 8.38
C GLU A 91 -0.80 0.15 7.74
N PHE A 92 -1.68 0.39 6.78
CA PHE A 92 -2.36 -0.70 6.12
C PHE A 92 -1.37 -1.56 5.35
N VAL A 93 -0.53 -0.95 4.54
CA VAL A 93 0.38 -1.71 3.70
C VAL A 93 1.40 -2.47 4.53
N LEU A 94 1.86 -1.86 5.61
CA LEU A 94 2.82 -2.55 6.46
C LEU A 94 2.20 -3.68 7.25
N GLY A 95 0.93 -3.57 7.58
CA GLY A 95 0.29 -4.59 8.40
C GLY A 95 -0.54 -5.61 7.64
N PHE A 96 -0.79 -5.39 6.38
CA PHE A 96 -1.62 -6.30 5.60
C PHE A 96 -0.88 -7.60 5.35
N GLU A 97 -1.55 -8.71 5.63
CA GLU A 97 -0.95 -10.00 5.42
C GLU A 97 -1.71 -10.75 4.35
N PRO A 98 -1.16 -10.89 3.16
CA PRO A 98 -1.84 -11.61 2.10
C PRO A 98 -2.04 -13.06 2.48
N SER A 99 -3.15 -13.60 2.06
CA SER A 99 -3.40 -14.97 2.31
C SER A 99 -2.57 -15.76 1.38
N THR A 100 -1.65 -16.51 1.89
CA THR A 100 -0.79 -17.23 1.04
C THR A 100 -1.11 -18.65 0.98
N GLN A 101 -2.02 -19.06 1.74
CA GLN A 101 -2.26 -20.40 1.75
C GLN A 101 -2.72 -20.87 0.53
N LYS A 102 -3.10 -20.02 -0.25
CA LYS A 102 -3.53 -20.43 -1.44
C LYS A 102 -2.44 -21.15 -2.03
N ALA A 103 -1.36 -20.83 -1.69
CA ALA A 103 -0.29 -21.46 -2.30
C ALA A 103 -0.24 -22.80 -1.79
N VAL A 104 -0.56 -22.88 -0.69
CA VAL A 104 -0.44 -24.07 -0.12
C VAL A 104 -1.23 -25.03 -0.68
N PRO A 105 -2.15 -24.71 -0.82
CA PRO A 105 -2.95 -25.64 -1.22
C PRO A 105 -2.47 -26.49 -1.99
N SER A 106 -2.18 -26.23 -2.03
CA SER A 106 -1.75 -26.89 -2.77
C SER A 106 -1.58 -27.91 -2.17
N SER A 107 -1.80 -27.76 -1.53
CA SER A 107 -1.46 -28.57 -1.05
C SER A 107 -1.74 -29.31 -1.30
#